data_e838ccfad7a888702efd61af5e38153c
#
_entry.id   e838ccfad7a888702efd61af5e38153c
#
_cell.length_a   1.000
_cell.length_b   1.000
_cell.length_c   1.000
_cell.angle_alpha   90.00
_cell.angle_beta   90.00
_cell.angle_gamma   90.00
#
_symmetry.space_group_name_H-M   'P 1'
#
loop_
_entity.id
_entity.type
_entity.pdbx_description
1 polymer ?
#
loop_
_entity_poly.entity_id
_entity_poly.type
_entity_poly.pdbx_seq_one_letter_code
_entity_poly.pdbx_strand_id
1 'polypeptide(L)'
;MEAVLSVQSINKHYPGFALENVSFSLAPNRIMGLIGKNGAGKSTTLKAILNMVSPESGSVTMFQKNFYQYEKECKQRIGVVFGGIDFYPLKKLSTITAVTQKFYTDWDEEQYQKYIKRFALNESKKFKE
;
A
#
# COMPACT_ATOMS: atom_id res chain seq x y z
N MET A 1 -21.53 7.59 -6.39
CA MET A 1 -20.20 7.43 -6.98
C MET A 1 -19.58 6.13 -6.46
N GLU A 2 -19.10 5.30 -7.36
CA GLU A 2 -18.56 4.00 -6.98
C GLU A 2 -17.27 4.12 -6.18
N ALA A 3 -17.10 3.28 -5.16
CA ALA A 3 -15.91 3.29 -4.33
C ALA A 3 -14.67 2.82 -5.12
N VAL A 4 -13.52 3.45 -4.88
CA VAL A 4 -12.26 2.99 -5.45
C VAL A 4 -11.70 1.81 -4.65
N LEU A 5 -12.09 1.71 -3.38
CA LEU A 5 -11.73 0.61 -2.49
C LEU A 5 -12.97 0.21 -1.71
N SER A 6 -13.28 -1.06 -1.68
CA SER A 6 -14.34 -1.62 -0.84
C SER A 6 -13.82 -2.87 -0.14
N VAL A 7 -13.86 -2.85 1.17
CA VAL A 7 -13.44 -3.96 2.03
C VAL A 7 -14.68 -4.50 2.71
N GLN A 8 -14.93 -5.80 2.57
CA GLN A 8 -16.15 -6.44 3.08
C GLN A 8 -15.82 -7.66 3.92
N SER A 9 -16.18 -7.58 5.18
CA SER A 9 -16.19 -8.69 6.14
C SER A 9 -14.86 -9.45 6.20
N ILE A 10 -13.76 -8.73 6.28
CA ILE A 10 -12.44 -9.35 6.41
C ILE A 10 -12.30 -9.92 7.82
N ASN A 11 -11.90 -11.18 7.88
CA ASN A 11 -11.63 -11.90 9.12
C ASN A 11 -10.24 -12.52 9.08
N LYS A 12 -9.50 -12.41 10.16
CA LYS A 12 -8.19 -13.02 10.32
C LYS A 12 -7.90 -13.22 11.80
N HIS A 13 -7.60 -14.44 12.20
CA HIS A 13 -7.35 -14.81 13.59
C HIS A 13 -5.89 -15.11 13.85
N TYR A 14 -5.39 -14.59 14.96
CA TYR A 14 -4.06 -14.89 15.50
C TYR A 14 -4.21 -15.24 16.99
N PRO A 15 -3.26 -15.96 17.59
CA PRO A 15 -3.27 -16.12 19.04
C PRO A 15 -3.29 -14.76 19.75
N GLY A 16 -4.33 -14.51 20.54
CA GLY A 16 -4.48 -13.27 21.29
C GLY A 16 -4.96 -12.06 20.52
N PHE A 17 -5.25 -12.19 19.23
CA PHE A 17 -5.70 -11.07 18.39
C PHE A 17 -6.51 -11.57 17.20
N ALA A 18 -7.52 -10.82 16.82
CA ALA A 18 -8.30 -11.13 15.63
C ALA A 18 -8.82 -9.87 14.95
N LEU A 19 -8.87 -9.92 13.62
CA LEU A 19 -9.71 -9.02 12.82
C LEU A 19 -11.05 -9.70 12.64
N GLU A 20 -12.12 -9.02 12.99
CA GLU A 20 -13.47 -9.59 12.90
C GLU A 20 -14.37 -8.65 12.11
N ASN A 21 -14.87 -9.17 11.00
CA ASN A 21 -15.86 -8.50 10.16
C ASN A 21 -15.50 -7.06 9.81
N VAL A 22 -14.26 -6.83 9.40
CA VAL A 22 -13.77 -5.50 9.03
C VAL A 22 -14.36 -5.11 7.67
N SER A 23 -15.09 -4.01 7.65
CA SER A 23 -15.77 -3.52 6.44
C SER A 23 -15.71 -2.01 6.37
N PHE A 24 -15.32 -1.49 5.21
CA PHE A 24 -15.37 -0.05 4.92
C PHE A 24 -15.20 0.17 3.42
N SER A 25 -15.47 1.39 2.98
CA SER A 25 -15.25 1.76 1.58
C SER A 25 -14.68 3.16 1.48
N LEU A 26 -13.97 3.41 0.39
CA LEU A 26 -13.34 4.69 0.10
C LEU A 26 -13.81 5.20 -1.25
N ALA A 27 -14.44 6.37 -1.25
CA ALA A 27 -14.88 7.03 -2.47
C ALA A 27 -13.70 7.68 -3.21
N PRO A 28 -13.82 7.92 -4.53
CA PRO A 28 -12.79 8.64 -5.27
C PRO A 28 -12.54 10.03 -4.70
N ASN A 29 -11.30 10.49 -4.80
CA ASN A 29 -10.88 11.84 -4.38
C ASN A 29 -11.15 12.11 -2.89
N ARG A 30 -11.05 11.09 -2.06
CA ARG A 30 -11.20 11.19 -0.62
C ARG A 30 -9.98 10.63 0.10
N ILE A 31 -9.77 11.12 1.31
CA ILE A 31 -8.75 10.61 2.24
C ILE A 31 -9.48 9.99 3.42
N MET A 32 -9.13 8.77 3.75
CA MET A 32 -9.70 8.06 4.89
C MET A 32 -8.62 7.84 5.95
N GLY A 33 -8.93 8.19 7.20
CA GLY A 33 -8.07 7.88 8.32
C GLY A 33 -8.44 6.54 8.94
N LEU A 34 -7.44 5.71 9.22
CA LEU A 34 -7.60 4.46 9.96
C LEU A 34 -6.98 4.66 11.34
N ILE A 35 -7.82 4.85 12.34
CA ILE A 35 -7.41 5.29 13.68
C ILE A 35 -7.58 4.14 14.66
N GLY A 36 -6.64 4.02 15.59
CA GLY A 36 -6.69 3.05 16.66
C GLY A 36 -5.37 3.01 17.42
N LYS A 37 -5.39 2.39 18.58
CA LYS A 37 -4.18 2.17 19.39
C LYS A 37 -3.26 1.17 18.67
N ASN A 38 -1.97 1.18 19.01
CA ASN A 38 -1.04 0.16 18.56
C ASN A 38 -1.58 -1.22 18.99
N GLY A 39 -1.58 -2.16 18.06
CA GLY A 39 -2.14 -3.49 18.31
C GLY A 39 -3.63 -3.62 18.05
N ALA A 40 -4.31 -2.54 17.61
CA ALA A 40 -5.74 -2.58 17.26
C ALA A 40 -6.03 -3.20 15.89
N GLY A 41 -4.98 -3.60 15.15
CA GLY A 41 -5.16 -4.28 13.88
C GLY A 41 -5.04 -3.39 12.64
N LYS A 42 -4.61 -2.15 12.78
CA LYS A 42 -4.45 -1.24 11.62
C LYS A 42 -3.50 -1.80 10.58
N SER A 43 -2.30 -2.19 11.00
CA SER A 43 -1.28 -2.74 10.11
C SER A 43 -1.71 -4.08 9.52
N THR A 44 -2.33 -4.94 10.32
CA THR A 44 -2.83 -6.23 9.85
C THR A 44 -3.95 -6.04 8.84
N THR A 45 -4.84 -5.08 9.07
CA THR A 45 -5.90 -4.73 8.12
C THR A 45 -5.32 -4.31 6.77
N LEU A 46 -4.33 -3.41 6.78
CA LEU A 46 -3.69 -2.96 5.54
C LEU A 46 -2.97 -4.11 4.82
N LYS A 47 -2.29 -4.96 5.56
CA LYS A 47 -1.61 -6.14 4.99
C LYS A 47 -2.61 -7.12 4.37
N ALA A 48 -3.77 -7.32 5.00
CA ALA A 48 -4.82 -8.17 4.46
C ALA A 48 -5.43 -7.57 3.19
N ILE A 49 -5.65 -6.27 3.17
CA ILE A 49 -6.15 -5.56 1.97
C ILE A 49 -5.18 -5.74 0.81
N LEU A 50 -3.88 -5.67 1.06
CA LEU A 50 -2.84 -5.77 0.04
C LEU A 50 -2.41 -7.20 -0.28
N ASN A 51 -3.08 -8.18 0.31
CA ASN A 51 -2.76 -9.61 0.18
C ASN A 51 -1.33 -9.97 0.61
N MET A 52 -0.77 -9.21 1.53
CA MET A 52 0.49 -9.54 2.19
C MET A 52 0.28 -10.55 3.30
N VAL A 53 -0.94 -10.62 3.81
CA VAL A 53 -1.45 -11.61 4.75
C VAL A 53 -2.78 -12.08 4.18
N SER A 54 -2.96 -13.39 4.04
CA SER A 54 -4.20 -13.93 3.49
C SER A 54 -5.30 -13.89 4.54
N PRO A 55 -6.42 -13.19 4.28
CA PRO A 55 -7.56 -13.24 5.19
C PRO A 55 -8.22 -14.62 5.15
N GLU A 56 -8.89 -14.98 6.24
CA GLU A 56 -9.62 -16.27 6.32
C GLU A 56 -10.94 -16.18 5.54
N SER A 57 -11.52 -15.00 5.49
CA SER A 57 -12.75 -14.74 4.75
C SER A 57 -12.88 -13.25 4.45
N GLY A 58 -13.85 -12.92 3.64
CA GLY A 58 -14.11 -11.56 3.22
C GLY A 58 -13.62 -11.26 1.82
N SER A 59 -13.83 -10.03 1.36
CA SER A 59 -13.43 -9.63 0.02
C SER A 59 -12.91 -8.20 0.00
N VAL A 60 -12.07 -7.93 -1.00
CA VAL A 60 -11.55 -6.60 -1.29
C VAL A 60 -11.78 -6.31 -2.76
N THR A 61 -12.41 -5.18 -3.03
CA THR A 61 -12.63 -4.68 -4.40
C THR A 61 -11.86 -3.38 -4.56
N MET A 62 -11.03 -3.30 -5.59
CA MET A 62 -10.32 -2.08 -5.97
C MET A 62 -10.62 -1.76 -7.41
N PHE A 63 -10.96 -0.50 -7.68
CA PHE A 63 -11.27 -0.05 -9.05
C PHE A 63 -12.32 -0.92 -9.71
N GLN A 64 -13.34 -1.34 -8.95
CA GLN A 64 -14.47 -2.21 -9.36
C GLN A 64 -14.06 -3.63 -9.75
N LYS A 65 -12.85 -4.07 -9.32
CA LYS A 65 -12.37 -5.43 -9.59
C LYS A 65 -12.04 -6.14 -8.29
N ASN A 66 -12.28 -7.45 -8.24
CA ASN A 66 -11.85 -8.26 -7.11
C ASN A 66 -10.33 -8.22 -7.00
N PHE A 67 -9.82 -7.67 -5.91
CA PHE A 67 -8.39 -7.43 -5.76
C PHE A 67 -7.57 -8.72 -5.80
N TYR A 68 -8.03 -9.75 -5.12
CA TYR A 68 -7.26 -11.00 -5.04
C TYR A 68 -7.21 -11.75 -6.39
N GLN A 69 -8.22 -11.55 -7.22
CA GLN A 69 -8.25 -12.13 -8.56
C GLN A 69 -7.46 -11.30 -9.58
N TYR A 70 -7.48 -9.98 -9.44
CA TYR A 70 -6.83 -9.05 -10.36
C TYR A 70 -5.69 -8.28 -9.68
N GLU A 71 -4.99 -8.94 -8.76
CA GLU A 71 -3.99 -8.32 -7.89
C GLU A 71 -2.91 -7.57 -8.67
N LYS A 72 -2.35 -8.20 -9.70
CA LYS A 72 -1.28 -7.61 -10.49
C LYS A 72 -1.73 -6.33 -11.20
N GLU A 73 -2.92 -6.37 -11.78
CA GLU A 73 -3.50 -5.21 -12.47
C GLU A 73 -3.81 -4.07 -11.50
N CYS A 74 -4.42 -4.38 -10.36
CA CYS A 74 -4.74 -3.38 -9.34
C CYS A 74 -3.47 -2.74 -8.76
N LYS A 75 -2.44 -3.52 -8.50
CA LYS A 75 -1.18 -3.03 -7.94
C LYS A 75 -0.44 -2.04 -8.84
N GLN A 76 -0.71 -2.05 -10.14
CA GLN A 76 -0.17 -1.04 -11.05
C GLN A 76 -0.69 0.36 -10.76
N ARG A 77 -1.83 0.47 -10.09
CA ARG A 77 -2.52 1.73 -9.84
C ARG A 77 -2.42 2.19 -8.38
N ILE A 78 -1.68 1.48 -7.55
CA ILE A 78 -1.54 1.83 -6.14
C ILE A 78 -0.08 1.98 -5.75
N GLY A 79 0.15 2.86 -4.78
CA GLY A 79 1.43 3.00 -4.12
C GLY A 79 1.25 2.77 -2.63
N VAL A 80 2.25 2.21 -1.99
CA VAL A 80 2.21 1.90 -0.57
C VAL A 80 3.45 2.45 0.10
N VAL A 81 3.25 3.17 1.21
CA VAL A 81 4.34 3.64 2.06
C VAL A 81 4.16 3.03 3.43
N PHE A 82 5.09 2.16 3.82
CA PHE A 82 5.09 1.59 5.16
C PHE A 82 5.91 2.47 6.10
N GLY A 83 5.52 2.51 7.37
CA GLY A 83 6.32 3.14 8.40
C GLY A 83 7.61 2.36 8.63
N GLY A 84 8.69 3.07 9.01
CA GLY A 84 9.98 2.47 9.29
C GLY A 84 11.00 2.75 8.19
N ILE A 85 12.26 2.58 8.55
CA ILE A 85 13.41 2.91 7.69
C ILE A 85 14.10 1.69 7.13
N ASP A 86 13.51 0.51 7.27
CA ASP A 86 14.14 -0.75 6.91
C ASP A 86 14.05 -1.09 5.42
N PHE A 87 13.64 -0.15 4.60
CA PHE A 87 13.50 -0.35 3.16
C PHE A 87 14.84 -0.09 2.47
N TYR A 88 15.66 -1.16 2.37
CA TYR A 88 16.96 -1.12 1.71
C TYR A 88 17.87 0.04 2.18
N PRO A 89 18.16 0.16 3.50
CA PRO A 89 18.86 1.34 4.01
C PRO A 89 20.27 1.54 3.47
N LEU A 90 20.90 0.48 2.98
CA LEU A 90 22.27 0.52 2.44
C LEU A 90 22.33 0.77 0.94
N LYS A 91 21.18 0.89 0.27
CA LYS A 91 21.14 1.13 -1.17
C LYS A 91 20.90 2.60 -1.45
N LYS A 92 21.48 3.08 -2.54
CA LYS A 92 21.25 4.44 -3.01
C LYS A 92 19.82 4.61 -3.50
N LEU A 93 19.28 5.80 -3.37
CA LEU A 93 17.94 6.12 -3.86
C LEU A 93 17.81 5.81 -5.36
N SER A 94 18.83 6.13 -6.16
CA SER A 94 18.82 5.83 -7.59
C SER A 94 18.69 4.33 -7.88
N THR A 95 19.33 3.48 -7.07
CA THR A 95 19.23 2.03 -7.22
C THR A 95 17.84 1.52 -6.90
N ILE A 96 17.27 1.99 -5.79
CA ILE A 96 15.91 1.63 -5.36
C ILE A 96 14.89 2.06 -6.42
N THR A 97 15.02 3.28 -6.94
CA THR A 97 14.14 3.81 -7.97
C THR A 97 14.23 2.98 -9.25
N ALA A 98 15.44 2.63 -9.69
CA ALA A 98 15.64 1.84 -10.91
C ALA A 98 14.95 0.47 -10.82
N VAL A 99 14.95 -0.16 -9.65
CA VAL A 99 14.26 -1.43 -9.44
C VAL A 99 12.75 -1.22 -9.38
N THR A 100 12.29 -0.21 -8.62
CA THR A 100 10.88 0.06 -8.42
C THR A 100 10.16 0.38 -9.72
N GLN A 101 10.74 1.22 -10.57
CA GLN A 101 10.10 1.62 -11.82
C GLN A 101 9.85 0.45 -12.78
N LYS A 102 10.60 -0.65 -12.64
CA LYS A 102 10.38 -1.85 -13.46
C LYS A 102 9.04 -2.54 -13.18
N PHE A 103 8.45 -2.30 -12.01
CA PHE A 103 7.16 -2.89 -11.64
C PHE A 103 5.96 -2.06 -12.08
N TYR A 104 6.19 -0.83 -12.57
CA TYR A 104 5.11 0.07 -12.99
C TYR A 104 5.28 0.41 -14.47
N THR A 105 4.36 -0.07 -15.29
CA THR A 105 4.41 0.16 -16.75
C THR A 105 4.20 1.62 -17.12
N ASP A 106 3.44 2.35 -16.32
CA ASP A 106 3.11 3.77 -16.54
C ASP A 106 3.93 4.70 -15.64
N TRP A 107 5.18 4.33 -15.37
CA TRP A 107 6.07 5.16 -14.58
C TRP A 107 6.21 6.54 -15.20
N ASP A 108 5.98 7.58 -14.40
CA ASP A 108 6.08 8.98 -14.82
C ASP A 108 7.39 9.57 -14.32
N GLU A 109 8.41 9.54 -15.17
CA GLU A 109 9.74 10.05 -14.83
C GLU A 109 9.73 11.56 -14.58
N GLU A 110 8.91 12.31 -15.30
CA GLU A 110 8.80 13.74 -15.13
C GLU A 110 8.26 14.10 -13.73
N GLN A 111 7.22 13.41 -13.29
CA GLN A 111 6.68 13.60 -11.93
C GLN A 111 7.70 13.17 -10.86
N TYR A 112 8.41 12.08 -11.09
CA TYR A 112 9.45 11.62 -10.18
C TYR A 112 10.51 12.71 -10.00
N GLN A 113 11.00 13.29 -11.09
CA GLN A 113 12.02 14.33 -11.04
C GLN A 113 11.51 15.60 -10.35
N LYS A 114 10.24 15.94 -10.52
CA LYS A 114 9.62 17.04 -9.79
C LYS A 114 9.69 16.84 -8.28
N TYR A 115 9.40 15.62 -7.81
CA TYR A 115 9.43 15.33 -6.36
C TYR A 115 10.86 15.26 -5.83
N ILE A 116 11.80 14.69 -6.60
CA ILE A 116 13.22 14.68 -6.23
C ILE A 116 13.70 16.13 -6.01
N LYS A 117 13.36 17.02 -6.90
CA LYS A 117 13.72 18.44 -6.83
C LYS A 117 13.00 19.14 -5.69
N ARG A 118 11.70 18.92 -5.58
CA ARG A 118 10.85 19.56 -4.55
C ARG A 118 11.29 19.23 -3.13
N PHE A 119 11.69 17.99 -2.88
CA PHE A 119 12.15 17.55 -1.57
C PHE A 119 13.66 17.62 -1.42
N ALA A 120 14.37 18.17 -2.40
CA ALA A 120 15.83 18.31 -2.39
C ALA A 120 16.55 17.00 -2.08
N LEU A 121 16.11 15.89 -2.70
CA LEU A 121 16.68 14.57 -2.50
C LEU A 121 17.91 14.37 -3.36
N ASN A 122 18.91 13.69 -2.81
CA ASN A 122 20.11 13.32 -3.53
C ASN A 122 20.04 11.82 -3.88
N GLU A 123 19.84 11.52 -5.16
CA GLU A 123 19.69 10.15 -5.64
C GLU A 123 20.93 9.30 -5.46
N SER A 124 22.12 9.91 -5.29
CA SER A 124 23.35 9.18 -5.06
C SER A 124 23.57 8.80 -3.60
N LYS A 125 22.76 9.31 -2.69
CA LYS A 125 22.86 8.95 -1.26
C LYS A 125 22.13 7.65 -0.95
N LYS A 126 22.63 6.94 0.05
CA LYS A 126 21.96 5.76 0.59
C LYS A 126 20.71 6.17 1.36
N PHE A 127 19.73 5.29 1.42
CA PHE A 127 18.45 5.58 2.05
C PHE A 127 18.57 5.99 3.52
N LYS A 128 19.52 5.41 4.23
CA LYS A 128 19.75 5.73 5.66
C LYS A 128 20.42 7.10 5.90
N GLU A 129 20.92 7.73 4.87
CA GLU A 129 21.55 9.04 4.93
C GLU A 129 20.52 10.16 4.77
#